data_db58ed6d9b94cb46009736ee4354e1ba
#
_entry.id   db58ed6d9b94cb46009736ee4354e1ba
#
_cell.length_a   1.000
_cell.length_b   1.000
_cell.length_c   1.000
_cell.angle_alpha   90.00
_cell.angle_beta   90.00
_cell.angle_gamma   90.00
#
_symmetry.space_group_name_H-M   'P 1'
#
loop_
_entity.id
_entity.type
_entity.pdbx_description
1 polymer ?
#
loop_
_entity_poly.entity_id
_entity_poly.type
_entity_poly.pdbx_seq_one_letter_code
_entity_poly.pdbx_strand_id
1 'polypeptide(L)'
;MKPSKVAICFSGELRTFNVALPLLLNDFFCDTNADIFLHTWHVTGDHKHTDLELAHLQAIVHNSHHNLVQLKVDAPINHSGPFGSMLYSIQQANWMKRQHEIEQHFDYDLVIKSRYDMLVRPGTRFYINDITDRTLYYSLGNRGLVHTDVGKHGLSDIIFWGDSPTMDIACDTYRHYNWKAYPRYLELMNGNMQDPSTSMLSPGTLIYQRTQKRNVQVKQIEPQYGETLWRSKVEHLDPNNNFDEIRQAY
;
A
#
# COMPACT_ATOMS: atom_id res chain seq x y z
N MET A 1 -15.27 -17.81 7.22
CA MET A 1 -15.39 -17.23 8.59
C MET A 1 -14.91 -15.78 8.52
N LYS A 2 -15.62 -14.81 9.10
CA LYS A 2 -15.15 -13.41 9.11
C LYS A 2 -13.88 -13.32 9.98
N PRO A 3 -12.77 -12.71 9.52
CA PRO A 3 -11.57 -12.56 10.33
C PRO A 3 -11.88 -11.75 11.61
N SER A 4 -11.37 -12.22 12.74
CA SER A 4 -11.58 -11.59 14.04
C SER A 4 -10.53 -10.55 14.36
N LYS A 5 -9.31 -10.74 13.86
CA LYS A 5 -8.16 -9.85 14.02
C LYS A 5 -7.67 -9.37 12.68
N VAL A 6 -7.78 -8.07 12.44
CA VAL A 6 -7.41 -7.42 11.18
C VAL A 6 -6.32 -6.39 11.40
N ALA A 7 -5.29 -6.40 10.57
CA ALA A 7 -4.28 -5.34 10.50
C ALA A 7 -4.36 -4.61 9.16
N ILE A 8 -4.21 -3.29 9.16
CA ILE A 8 -4.01 -2.49 7.95
C ILE A 8 -2.67 -1.79 8.04
N CYS A 9 -1.79 -2.11 7.10
CA CYS A 9 -0.45 -1.56 6.98
C CYS A 9 -0.44 -0.50 5.88
N PHE A 10 -0.51 0.77 6.24
CA PHE A 10 -0.34 1.88 5.30
C PHE A 10 1.13 2.21 5.11
N SER A 11 1.52 2.41 3.86
CA SER A 11 2.92 2.67 3.52
C SER A 11 3.07 3.61 2.33
N GLY A 12 4.10 4.45 2.36
CA GLY A 12 4.44 5.36 1.28
C GLY A 12 4.52 6.82 1.68
N GLU A 13 4.38 7.69 0.69
CA GLU A 13 4.42 9.14 0.87
C GLU A 13 3.05 9.72 1.25
N LEU A 14 3.05 10.74 2.11
CA LEU A 14 1.84 11.45 2.58
C LEU A 14 1.35 12.50 1.57
N ARG A 15 1.11 12.13 0.31
CA ARG A 15 0.76 13.11 -0.74
C ARG A 15 -0.59 13.78 -0.49
N THR A 16 -1.64 12.96 -0.47
CA THR A 16 -3.05 13.39 -0.39
C THR A 16 -3.78 12.68 0.75
N PHE A 17 -3.03 12.31 1.78
CA PHE A 17 -3.55 11.54 2.92
C PHE A 17 -4.71 12.23 3.62
N ASN A 18 -4.67 13.56 3.71
CA ASN A 18 -5.69 14.38 4.34
C ASN A 18 -7.08 14.23 3.70
N VAL A 19 -7.12 13.85 2.42
CA VAL A 19 -8.36 13.61 1.66
C VAL A 19 -8.67 12.12 1.56
N ALA A 20 -7.67 11.31 1.18
CA ALA A 20 -7.89 9.91 0.87
C ALA A 20 -8.05 9.03 2.13
N LEU A 21 -7.25 9.27 3.16
CA LEU A 21 -7.24 8.41 4.34
C LEU A 21 -8.56 8.41 5.13
N PRO A 22 -9.24 9.56 5.35
CA PRO A 22 -10.57 9.55 5.97
C PRO A 22 -11.59 8.72 5.19
N LEU A 23 -11.58 8.81 3.84
CA LEU A 23 -12.47 8.00 2.99
C LEU A 23 -12.14 6.50 3.09
N LEU A 24 -10.85 6.17 3.11
CA LEU A 24 -10.43 4.79 3.27
C LEU A 24 -10.89 4.20 4.60
N LEU A 25 -10.67 4.91 5.70
CA LEU A 25 -10.99 4.40 7.03
C LEU A 25 -12.51 4.37 7.30
N ASN A 26 -13.23 5.43 6.94
CA ASN A 26 -14.63 5.57 7.32
C ASN A 26 -15.63 4.99 6.31
N ASP A 27 -15.25 4.90 5.04
CA ASP A 27 -16.14 4.40 3.99
C ASP A 27 -15.70 3.01 3.49
N PHE A 28 -14.42 2.88 3.07
CA PHE A 28 -13.94 1.65 2.42
C PHE A 28 -13.69 0.51 3.42
N PHE A 29 -13.01 0.78 4.52
CA PHE A 29 -12.74 -0.19 5.58
C PHE A 29 -13.75 -0.15 6.71
N CYS A 30 -14.90 0.51 6.54
CA CYS A 30 -15.89 0.74 7.61
C CYS A 30 -16.41 -0.54 8.30
N ASP A 31 -16.40 -1.67 7.61
CA ASP A 31 -16.85 -2.95 8.16
C ASP A 31 -15.73 -3.75 8.86
N THR A 32 -14.52 -3.16 8.96
CA THR A 32 -13.39 -3.75 9.68
C THR A 32 -13.12 -2.97 10.96
N ASN A 33 -12.83 -3.68 12.06
CA ASN A 33 -12.23 -3.08 13.25
C ASN A 33 -10.76 -3.50 13.26
N ALA A 34 -9.89 -2.64 12.76
CA ALA A 34 -8.52 -3.01 12.44
C ALA A 34 -7.50 -2.27 13.30
N ASP A 35 -6.39 -2.93 13.59
CA ASP A 35 -5.17 -2.31 14.07
C ASP A 35 -4.41 -1.68 12.90
N ILE A 36 -4.02 -0.41 13.05
CA ILE A 36 -3.40 0.40 12.02
C ILE A 36 -1.91 0.57 12.29
N PHE A 37 -1.11 0.25 11.28
CA PHE A 37 0.35 0.44 11.24
C PHE A 37 0.69 1.41 10.13
N LEU A 38 1.35 2.52 10.45
CA LEU A 38 1.65 3.59 9.52
C LEU A 38 3.16 3.74 9.33
N HIS A 39 3.65 3.65 8.10
CA HIS A 39 5.03 4.00 7.77
C HIS A 39 5.08 5.06 6.70
N THR A 40 5.79 6.15 6.96
CA THR A 40 6.00 7.24 6.00
C THR A 40 7.43 7.80 6.08
N TRP A 41 7.70 8.81 5.28
CA TRP A 41 8.97 9.51 5.19
C TRP A 41 8.87 10.89 5.80
N HIS A 42 9.99 11.41 6.32
CA HIS A 42 10.06 12.81 6.74
C HIS A 42 9.91 13.80 5.59
N VAL A 43 10.22 13.35 4.36
CA VAL A 43 10.24 14.19 3.17
C VAL A 43 9.53 13.48 2.03
N THR A 44 8.66 14.17 1.31
CA THR A 44 7.98 13.74 0.09
C THR A 44 8.35 14.70 -1.03
N GLY A 45 9.19 14.29 -1.97
CA GLY A 45 9.81 15.20 -2.94
C GLY A 45 10.63 16.27 -2.21
N ASP A 46 10.33 17.55 -2.45
CA ASP A 46 10.96 18.68 -1.79
C ASP A 46 10.23 19.13 -0.50
N HIS A 47 9.10 18.50 -0.19
CA HIS A 47 8.29 18.85 1.00
C HIS A 47 8.75 18.04 2.22
N LYS A 48 9.18 18.77 3.26
CA LYS A 48 9.46 18.20 4.57
C LYS A 48 8.19 18.24 5.43
N HIS A 49 7.73 17.06 5.85
CA HIS A 49 6.56 16.97 6.72
C HIS A 49 6.82 17.61 8.08
N THR A 50 5.86 18.39 8.51
CA THR A 50 5.87 19.05 9.83
C THR A 50 5.29 18.10 10.89
N ASP A 51 5.61 18.38 12.15
CA ASP A 51 5.00 17.68 13.29
C ASP A 51 3.48 17.85 13.31
N LEU A 52 2.97 18.97 12.80
CA LEU A 52 1.53 19.23 12.69
C LEU A 52 0.86 18.29 11.65
N GLU A 53 1.49 18.06 10.50
CA GLU A 53 0.98 17.12 9.50
C GLU A 53 0.99 15.68 10.02
N LEU A 54 2.03 15.29 10.75
CA LEU A 54 2.10 13.96 11.38
C LEU A 54 1.07 13.82 12.50
N ALA A 55 0.85 14.87 13.30
CA ALA A 55 -0.22 14.89 14.31
C ALA A 55 -1.61 14.82 13.65
N HIS A 56 -1.80 15.50 12.51
CA HIS A 56 -3.05 15.42 11.73
C HIS A 56 -3.28 14.00 11.19
N LEU A 57 -2.24 13.34 10.67
CA LEU A 57 -2.30 11.94 10.23
C LEU A 57 -2.79 11.03 11.38
N GLN A 58 -2.22 11.18 12.58
CA GLN A 58 -2.64 10.42 13.76
C GLN A 58 -4.09 10.74 14.14
N ALA A 59 -4.48 12.02 14.12
CA ALA A 59 -5.83 12.45 14.45
C ALA A 59 -6.88 11.84 13.50
N ILE A 60 -6.59 11.73 12.22
CA ILE A 60 -7.48 11.06 11.24
C ILE A 60 -7.77 9.61 11.69
N VAL A 61 -6.73 8.86 12.09
CA VAL A 61 -6.92 7.48 12.55
C VAL A 61 -7.67 7.43 13.87
N HIS A 62 -7.31 8.27 14.84
CA HIS A 62 -8.00 8.32 16.15
C HIS A 62 -9.47 8.73 16.06
N ASN A 63 -9.84 9.52 15.05
CA ASN A 63 -11.23 9.91 14.81
C ASN A 63 -12.03 8.85 14.05
N SER A 64 -11.39 7.77 13.61
CA SER A 64 -12.04 6.61 13.03
C SER A 64 -12.35 5.56 14.12
N HIS A 65 -13.00 4.46 13.74
CA HIS A 65 -13.25 3.32 14.65
C HIS A 65 -12.08 2.33 14.67
N HIS A 66 -10.96 2.64 14.04
CA HIS A 66 -9.77 1.81 14.01
C HIS A 66 -8.79 2.17 15.13
N ASN A 67 -7.92 1.23 15.48
CA ASN A 67 -6.92 1.41 16.52
C ASN A 67 -5.54 1.74 15.91
N LEU A 68 -5.00 2.94 16.16
CA LEU A 68 -3.62 3.27 15.78
C LEU A 68 -2.64 2.58 16.74
N VAL A 69 -1.98 1.54 16.27
CA VAL A 69 -0.97 0.81 17.06
C VAL A 69 0.39 1.50 16.97
N GLN A 70 0.84 1.83 15.74
CA GLN A 70 2.16 2.41 15.57
C GLN A 70 2.26 3.30 14.31
N LEU A 71 2.94 4.44 14.47
CA LEU A 71 3.41 5.29 13.38
C LEU A 71 4.94 5.32 13.41
N LYS A 72 5.59 5.03 12.29
CA LYS A 72 7.02 5.17 12.07
C LYS A 72 7.30 6.14 10.93
N VAL A 73 8.21 7.08 11.16
CA VAL A 73 8.64 8.08 10.18
C VAL A 73 10.14 7.95 9.99
N ASP A 74 10.58 7.60 8.79
CA ASP A 74 11.99 7.41 8.47
C ASP A 74 12.51 8.52 7.54
N ALA A 75 13.83 8.74 7.57
CA ALA A 75 14.51 9.54 6.56
C ALA A 75 14.51 8.80 5.21
N PRO A 76 14.41 9.52 4.07
CA PRO A 76 14.47 8.89 2.75
C PRO A 76 15.73 8.08 2.54
N ILE A 77 15.60 6.91 1.93
CA ILE A 77 16.73 6.06 1.57
C ILE A 77 17.20 6.36 0.15
N ASN A 78 18.38 6.96 0.02
CA ASN A 78 18.86 7.50 -1.26
C ASN A 78 19.45 6.44 -2.22
N HIS A 79 19.76 5.24 -1.75
CA HIS A 79 20.50 4.24 -2.53
C HIS A 79 19.65 3.22 -3.27
N SER A 80 18.34 3.23 -3.07
CA SER A 80 17.44 2.21 -3.61
C SER A 80 16.43 2.74 -4.65
N GLY A 81 16.47 4.05 -4.94
CA GLY A 81 15.54 4.71 -5.85
C GLY A 81 14.07 4.62 -5.41
N PRO A 82 13.13 5.13 -6.23
CA PRO A 82 11.71 5.20 -5.85
C PRO A 82 11.10 3.82 -5.55
N PHE A 83 11.45 2.80 -6.32
CA PHE A 83 10.93 1.45 -6.13
C PHE A 83 11.44 0.80 -4.85
N GLY A 84 12.73 1.00 -4.56
CA GLY A 84 13.31 0.50 -3.32
C GLY A 84 12.74 1.21 -2.11
N SER A 85 12.57 2.52 -2.17
CA SER A 85 11.94 3.30 -1.10
C SER A 85 10.52 2.81 -0.84
N MET A 86 9.75 2.51 -1.90
CA MET A 86 8.40 1.99 -1.74
C MET A 86 8.39 0.59 -1.10
N LEU A 87 9.22 -0.34 -1.58
CA LEU A 87 9.31 -1.68 -1.00
C LEU A 87 9.82 -1.66 0.44
N TYR A 88 10.76 -0.76 0.76
CA TYR A 88 11.19 -0.54 2.13
C TYR A 88 10.04 -0.06 3.02
N SER A 89 9.28 0.93 2.57
CA SER A 89 8.13 1.43 3.30
C SER A 89 7.09 0.33 3.58
N ILE A 90 6.79 -0.51 2.57
CA ILE A 90 5.93 -1.69 2.72
C ILE A 90 6.48 -2.64 3.79
N GLN A 91 7.80 -2.92 3.74
CA GLN A 91 8.45 -3.80 4.70
C GLN A 91 8.38 -3.23 6.13
N GLN A 92 8.59 -1.91 6.32
CA GLN A 92 8.57 -1.30 7.64
C GLN A 92 7.18 -1.34 8.28
N ALA A 93 6.12 -1.05 7.51
CA ALA A 93 4.75 -1.14 7.99
C ALA A 93 4.40 -2.58 8.43
N ASN A 94 4.75 -3.57 7.61
CA ASN A 94 4.53 -4.98 7.96
C ASN A 94 5.43 -5.46 9.12
N TRP A 95 6.64 -4.93 9.23
CA TRP A 95 7.54 -5.26 10.34
C TRP A 95 6.98 -4.80 11.69
N MET A 96 6.40 -3.60 11.75
CA MET A 96 5.71 -3.12 12.96
C MET A 96 4.55 -4.03 13.34
N LYS A 97 3.73 -4.44 12.37
CA LYS A 97 2.65 -5.42 12.56
C LYS A 97 3.19 -6.72 13.16
N ARG A 98 4.27 -7.25 12.59
CA ARG A 98 4.89 -8.49 13.07
C ARG A 98 5.46 -8.35 14.49
N GLN A 99 6.09 -7.22 14.84
CA GLN A 99 6.55 -6.99 16.21
C GLN A 99 5.38 -6.99 17.19
N HIS A 100 4.27 -6.35 16.82
CA HIS A 100 3.06 -6.35 17.64
C HIS A 100 2.48 -7.76 17.84
N GLU A 101 2.44 -8.60 16.79
CA GLU A 101 2.03 -10.01 16.91
C GLU A 101 2.91 -10.79 17.91
N ILE A 102 4.22 -10.61 17.83
CA ILE A 102 5.17 -11.27 18.74
C ILE A 102 4.96 -10.80 20.18
N GLU A 103 4.83 -9.48 20.39
CA GLU A 103 4.65 -8.88 21.72
C GLU A 103 3.33 -9.28 22.37
N GLN A 104 2.28 -9.39 21.57
CA GLN A 104 0.93 -9.71 22.04
C GLN A 104 0.57 -11.21 21.96
N HIS A 105 1.51 -12.06 21.46
CA HIS A 105 1.35 -13.51 21.35
C HIS A 105 0.15 -13.97 20.52
N PHE A 106 -0.06 -13.36 19.37
CA PHE A 106 -1.08 -13.78 18.40
C PHE A 106 -0.63 -13.53 16.95
N ASP A 107 -1.39 -14.04 15.99
CA ASP A 107 -1.28 -13.69 14.57
C ASP A 107 -2.58 -13.02 14.10
N TYR A 108 -2.46 -12.04 13.17
CA TYR A 108 -3.63 -11.48 12.49
C TYR A 108 -4.21 -12.49 11.49
N ASP A 109 -5.54 -12.63 11.50
CA ASP A 109 -6.26 -13.47 10.53
C ASP A 109 -6.19 -12.87 9.12
N LEU A 110 -6.20 -11.54 9.06
CA LEU A 110 -6.13 -10.76 7.83
C LEU A 110 -5.18 -9.59 7.99
N VAL A 111 -4.26 -9.46 7.04
CA VAL A 111 -3.39 -8.29 6.90
C VAL A 111 -3.61 -7.65 5.55
N ILE A 112 -3.84 -6.34 5.54
CA ILE A 112 -4.08 -5.55 4.34
C ILE A 112 -2.95 -4.54 4.20
N LYS A 113 -2.27 -4.52 3.05
CA LYS A 113 -1.39 -3.43 2.67
C LYS A 113 -2.16 -2.44 1.82
N SER A 114 -2.08 -1.16 2.16
CA SER A 114 -2.68 -0.08 1.38
C SER A 114 -1.74 1.12 1.28
N ARG A 115 -2.09 2.06 0.38
CA ARG A 115 -1.42 3.36 0.27
C ARG A 115 -2.28 4.43 0.92
N TYR A 116 -1.65 5.54 1.32
CA TYR A 116 -2.35 6.70 1.87
C TYR A 116 -3.15 7.50 0.83
N ASP A 117 -2.71 7.44 -0.43
CA ASP A 117 -3.22 8.22 -1.56
C ASP A 117 -4.14 7.42 -2.48
N MET A 118 -4.74 6.34 -1.97
CA MET A 118 -5.72 5.55 -2.69
C MET A 118 -7.10 6.19 -2.56
N LEU A 119 -7.71 6.56 -3.69
CA LEU A 119 -9.13 6.90 -3.76
C LEU A 119 -9.95 5.69 -4.15
N VAL A 120 -11.06 5.56 -3.47
CA VAL A 120 -12.05 4.53 -3.71
C VAL A 120 -13.33 5.17 -4.20
N ARG A 121 -14.02 4.55 -5.15
CA ARG A 121 -15.32 5.05 -5.63
C ARG A 121 -16.31 5.12 -4.46
N PRO A 122 -17.14 6.18 -4.37
CA PRO A 122 -18.15 6.29 -3.34
C PRO A 122 -19.04 5.05 -3.27
N GLY A 123 -19.31 4.57 -2.06
CA GLY A 123 -20.11 3.36 -1.83
C GLY A 123 -19.37 2.03 -2.05
N THR A 124 -18.11 2.06 -2.51
CA THR A 124 -17.28 0.84 -2.55
C THR A 124 -16.82 0.49 -1.15
N ARG A 125 -17.03 -0.76 -0.76
CA ARG A 125 -16.57 -1.30 0.53
C ARG A 125 -15.57 -2.42 0.32
N PHE A 126 -14.66 -2.58 1.25
CA PHE A 126 -13.75 -3.70 1.27
C PHE A 126 -14.48 -4.94 1.79
N TYR A 127 -14.72 -5.87 0.88
CA TYR A 127 -15.34 -7.15 1.25
C TYR A 127 -14.28 -8.19 1.50
N ILE A 128 -14.28 -8.71 2.71
CA ILE A 128 -13.44 -9.82 3.10
C ILE A 128 -14.21 -11.09 2.79
N ASN A 129 -13.83 -11.73 1.69
CA ASN A 129 -14.22 -13.11 1.43
C ASN A 129 -13.32 -14.05 2.24
N ASP A 130 -13.64 -15.33 2.26
CA ASP A 130 -12.83 -16.33 2.94
C ASP A 130 -11.35 -16.20 2.56
N ILE A 131 -10.51 -15.95 3.55
CA ILE A 131 -9.06 -15.92 3.39
C ILE A 131 -8.59 -17.36 3.31
N THR A 132 -7.88 -17.69 2.25
CA THR A 132 -7.25 -19.00 2.06
C THR A 132 -5.78 -18.89 2.42
N ASP A 133 -5.31 -19.81 3.25
CA ASP A 133 -3.90 -19.89 3.63
C ASP A 133 -2.98 -19.87 2.41
N ARG A 134 -1.87 -19.16 2.53
CA ARG A 134 -0.87 -19.01 1.48
C ARG A 134 -1.40 -18.44 0.16
N THR A 135 -2.42 -17.61 0.26
CA THR A 135 -2.98 -16.90 -0.89
C THR A 135 -2.85 -15.39 -0.71
N LEU A 136 -2.14 -14.74 -1.62
CA LEU A 136 -2.06 -13.30 -1.73
C LEU A 136 -3.14 -12.82 -2.69
N TYR A 137 -4.04 -12.01 -2.17
CA TYR A 137 -5.08 -11.36 -2.95
C TYR A 137 -4.65 -9.95 -3.32
N TYR A 138 -5.05 -9.47 -4.48
CA TYR A 138 -4.83 -8.08 -4.89
C TYR A 138 -5.96 -7.59 -5.78
N SER A 139 -6.15 -6.28 -5.83
CA SER A 139 -7.06 -5.62 -6.75
C SER A 139 -6.28 -4.72 -7.70
N LEU A 140 -6.66 -4.72 -8.96
CA LEU A 140 -6.12 -3.77 -9.94
C LEU A 140 -6.75 -2.41 -9.68
N GLY A 141 -5.91 -1.37 -9.61
CA GLY A 141 -6.40 0.00 -9.70
C GLY A 141 -6.90 0.29 -11.13
N ASN A 142 -7.85 1.21 -11.25
CA ASN A 142 -8.53 1.53 -12.52
C ASN A 142 -7.63 2.34 -13.47
N ARG A 143 -6.55 1.77 -13.95
CA ARG A 143 -5.67 2.42 -14.95
C ARG A 143 -6.03 2.07 -16.41
N GLY A 144 -7.20 1.48 -16.65
CA GLY A 144 -7.66 1.15 -18.01
C GLY A 144 -6.81 0.13 -18.76
N LEU A 145 -5.73 -0.34 -18.16
CA LEU A 145 -4.88 -1.39 -18.71
C LEU A 145 -5.36 -2.71 -18.11
N VAL A 146 -6.15 -3.43 -18.86
CA VAL A 146 -6.50 -4.82 -18.57
C VAL A 146 -5.22 -5.65 -18.73
N HIS A 147 -4.40 -5.68 -17.70
CA HIS A 147 -3.26 -6.59 -17.66
C HIS A 147 -3.78 -7.96 -17.21
N THR A 148 -4.27 -8.73 -18.17
CA THR A 148 -4.76 -10.09 -17.96
C THR A 148 -3.65 -11.10 -17.64
N ASP A 149 -2.40 -10.68 -17.71
CA ASP A 149 -1.24 -11.55 -17.52
C ASP A 149 -0.38 -11.08 -16.33
N VAL A 150 -0.73 -11.56 -15.14
CA VAL A 150 0.00 -11.29 -13.89
C VAL A 150 1.48 -11.65 -14.01
N GLY A 151 1.82 -12.67 -14.79
CA GLY A 151 3.20 -13.11 -14.99
C GLY A 151 4.07 -12.09 -15.70
N LYS A 152 3.49 -11.24 -16.58
CA LYS A 152 4.23 -10.22 -17.33
C LYS A 152 4.34 -8.87 -16.62
N HIS A 153 3.33 -8.48 -15.84
CA HIS A 153 3.21 -7.11 -15.32
C HIS A 153 3.23 -7.01 -13.79
N GLY A 154 3.24 -8.15 -13.09
CA GLY A 154 3.20 -8.20 -11.63
C GLY A 154 1.82 -7.90 -11.06
N LEU A 155 1.74 -7.86 -9.74
CA LEU A 155 0.53 -7.48 -9.02
C LEU A 155 0.47 -5.95 -8.79
N SER A 156 -0.72 -5.44 -8.48
CA SER A 156 -0.88 -4.05 -8.08
C SER A 156 -0.20 -3.81 -6.72
N ASP A 157 0.60 -2.76 -6.64
CA ASP A 157 1.24 -2.30 -5.40
C ASP A 157 0.34 -1.37 -4.57
N ILE A 158 -0.86 -1.07 -5.06
CA ILE A 158 -1.81 -0.15 -4.42
C ILE A 158 -2.42 -0.81 -3.19
N ILE A 159 -3.08 -1.95 -3.40
CA ILE A 159 -3.70 -2.73 -2.34
C ILE A 159 -3.52 -4.23 -2.59
N PHE A 160 -3.08 -4.95 -1.58
CA PHE A 160 -3.05 -6.40 -1.55
C PHE A 160 -3.19 -6.91 -0.11
N TRP A 161 -3.64 -8.14 0.04
CA TRP A 161 -3.94 -8.72 1.35
C TRP A 161 -3.82 -10.23 1.38
N GLY A 162 -3.76 -10.80 2.58
CA GLY A 162 -3.68 -12.23 2.85
C GLY A 162 -3.64 -12.51 4.35
N ASP A 163 -3.41 -13.77 4.71
CA ASP A 163 -3.08 -14.13 6.08
C ASP A 163 -1.71 -13.54 6.50
N SER A 164 -1.45 -13.45 7.81
CA SER A 164 -0.22 -12.83 8.31
C SER A 164 1.05 -13.47 7.75
N PRO A 165 1.23 -14.80 7.71
CA PRO A 165 2.42 -15.43 7.12
C PRO A 165 2.61 -15.13 5.64
N THR A 166 1.54 -15.06 4.87
CA THR A 166 1.56 -14.72 3.44
C THR A 166 2.03 -13.29 3.24
N MET A 167 1.50 -12.37 4.05
CA MET A 167 1.88 -10.96 3.98
C MET A 167 3.32 -10.72 4.43
N ASP A 168 3.84 -11.48 5.40
CA ASP A 168 5.25 -11.45 5.78
C ASP A 168 6.16 -11.82 4.60
N ILE A 169 5.77 -12.82 3.81
CA ILE A 169 6.51 -13.19 2.59
C ILE A 169 6.47 -12.08 1.54
N ALA A 170 5.30 -11.54 1.28
CA ALA A 170 5.10 -10.52 0.25
C ALA A 170 5.79 -9.20 0.60
N CYS A 171 5.66 -8.75 1.84
CA CYS A 171 6.19 -7.47 2.30
C CYS A 171 7.71 -7.50 2.56
N ASP A 172 8.33 -8.67 2.75
CA ASP A 172 9.79 -8.79 2.95
C ASP A 172 10.61 -8.70 1.64
N THR A 173 9.98 -8.27 0.54
CA THR A 173 10.61 -8.21 -0.80
C THR A 173 11.83 -7.30 -0.82
N TYR A 174 11.81 -6.15 -0.13
CA TYR A 174 12.93 -5.22 -0.09
C TYR A 174 14.24 -5.88 0.35
N ARG A 175 14.22 -6.71 1.39
CA ARG A 175 15.40 -7.38 1.96
C ARG A 175 16.06 -8.36 0.98
N HIS A 176 15.29 -8.88 0.03
CA HIS A 176 15.73 -9.92 -0.90
C HIS A 176 16.16 -9.38 -2.26
N TYR A 177 16.11 -8.07 -2.46
CA TYR A 177 16.51 -7.44 -3.69
C TYR A 177 17.94 -6.87 -3.61
N ASN A 178 18.71 -7.02 -4.68
CA ASN A 178 20.07 -6.48 -4.75
C ASN A 178 20.07 -5.02 -5.21
N TRP A 179 19.89 -4.09 -4.30
CA TRP A 179 19.85 -2.65 -4.57
C TRP A 179 21.15 -2.09 -5.13
N LYS A 180 22.29 -2.77 -4.96
CA LYS A 180 23.58 -2.36 -5.58
C LYS A 180 23.58 -2.47 -7.10
N ALA A 181 22.70 -3.31 -7.67
CA ALA A 181 22.52 -3.44 -9.10
C ALA A 181 21.54 -2.39 -9.68
N TYR A 182 20.82 -1.66 -8.85
CA TYR A 182 19.77 -0.72 -9.25
C TYR A 182 20.28 0.44 -10.12
N PRO A 183 21.42 1.11 -9.85
CA PRO A 183 21.94 2.17 -10.71
C PRO A 183 22.18 1.70 -12.15
N ARG A 184 22.80 0.53 -12.33
CA ARG A 184 23.00 -0.07 -13.67
C ARG A 184 21.69 -0.38 -14.38
N TYR A 185 20.67 -0.73 -13.61
CA TYR A 185 19.34 -0.95 -14.13
C TYR A 185 18.67 0.34 -14.60
N LEU A 186 18.78 1.45 -13.84
CA LEU A 186 18.30 2.76 -14.27
C LEU A 186 18.99 3.26 -15.53
N GLU A 187 20.29 3.00 -15.70
CA GLU A 187 21.02 3.30 -16.93
C GLU A 187 20.45 2.54 -18.13
N LEU A 188 20.14 1.25 -17.96
CA LEU A 188 19.50 0.43 -18.98
C LEU A 188 18.07 0.93 -19.32
N MET A 189 17.32 1.38 -18.31
CA MET A 189 15.98 1.95 -18.47
C MET A 189 15.99 3.28 -19.22
N ASN A 190 16.91 4.18 -18.90
CA ASN A 190 17.04 5.49 -19.54
C ASN A 190 17.46 5.40 -21.02
N GLY A 191 18.11 4.29 -21.40
CA GLY A 191 18.52 4.05 -22.80
C GLY A 191 17.44 3.37 -23.68
N ASN A 192 16.45 2.71 -23.09
CA ASN A 192 15.51 1.85 -23.85
C ASN A 192 14.15 1.70 -23.17
N MET A 193 13.39 2.79 -23.06
CA MET A 193 12.02 2.76 -22.51
C MET A 193 11.03 1.90 -23.34
N GLN A 194 11.44 1.34 -24.47
CA GLN A 194 10.62 0.50 -25.35
C GLN A 194 10.85 -1.01 -25.16
N ASP A 195 11.80 -1.41 -24.32
CA ASP A 195 12.06 -2.83 -24.09
C ASP A 195 11.01 -3.42 -23.11
N PRO A 196 10.18 -4.38 -23.54
CA PRO A 196 9.21 -5.05 -22.66
C PRO A 196 9.85 -5.74 -21.45
N SER A 197 11.15 -6.06 -21.51
CA SER A 197 11.89 -6.62 -20.37
C SER A 197 12.04 -5.64 -19.20
N THR A 198 11.91 -4.33 -19.45
CA THR A 198 11.99 -3.29 -18.42
C THR A 198 10.74 -3.21 -17.52
N SER A 199 9.60 -3.70 -17.99
CA SER A 199 8.41 -3.86 -17.16
C SER A 199 8.59 -4.90 -16.05
N MET A 200 9.64 -5.72 -16.12
CA MET A 200 9.93 -6.79 -15.16
C MET A 200 10.39 -6.32 -13.78
N LEU A 201 10.58 -5.03 -13.53
CA LEU A 201 11.08 -4.54 -12.24
C LEU A 201 10.18 -3.51 -11.56
N SER A 202 8.90 -3.53 -11.83
CA SER A 202 7.95 -2.80 -10.97
C SER A 202 7.91 -3.43 -9.58
N PRO A 203 7.61 -2.66 -8.53
CA PRO A 203 7.43 -3.21 -7.19
C PRO A 203 6.47 -4.38 -7.14
N GLY A 204 5.37 -4.30 -7.89
CA GLY A 204 4.41 -5.39 -8.01
C GLY A 204 4.99 -6.65 -8.62
N THR A 205 5.86 -6.53 -9.63
CA THR A 205 6.58 -7.67 -10.22
C THR A 205 7.53 -8.31 -9.22
N LEU A 206 8.27 -7.52 -8.45
CA LEU A 206 9.20 -8.03 -7.45
C LEU A 206 8.47 -8.75 -6.31
N ILE A 207 7.34 -8.23 -5.84
CA ILE A 207 6.49 -8.88 -4.85
C ILE A 207 5.95 -10.19 -5.43
N TYR A 208 5.46 -10.20 -6.67
CA TYR A 208 4.99 -11.41 -7.35
C TYR A 208 6.09 -12.48 -7.44
N GLN A 209 7.28 -12.13 -7.90
CA GLN A 209 8.42 -13.07 -7.98
C GLN A 209 8.80 -13.63 -6.61
N ARG A 210 8.76 -12.81 -5.58
CA ARG A 210 9.02 -13.24 -4.20
C ARG A 210 7.99 -14.25 -3.71
N THR A 211 6.71 -14.00 -3.94
CA THR A 211 5.62 -14.89 -3.55
C THR A 211 5.69 -16.22 -4.30
N GLN A 212 5.99 -16.20 -5.61
CA GLN A 212 6.16 -17.42 -6.40
C GLN A 212 7.31 -18.31 -5.89
N LYS A 213 8.47 -17.71 -5.56
CA LYS A 213 9.62 -18.42 -4.96
C LYS A 213 9.29 -19.07 -3.61
N ARG A 214 8.22 -18.68 -2.98
CA ARG A 214 7.77 -19.20 -1.67
C ARG A 214 6.48 -20.02 -1.75
N ASN A 215 6.06 -20.41 -2.96
CA ASN A 215 4.84 -21.18 -3.21
C ASN A 215 3.58 -20.53 -2.61
N VAL A 216 3.47 -19.20 -2.72
CA VAL A 216 2.27 -18.43 -2.39
C VAL A 216 1.43 -18.33 -3.65
N GLN A 217 0.15 -18.70 -3.58
CA GLN A 217 -0.80 -18.44 -4.65
C GLN A 217 -1.07 -16.93 -4.75
N VAL A 218 -1.28 -16.44 -5.98
CA VAL A 218 -1.63 -15.03 -6.21
C VAL A 218 -2.95 -14.98 -6.94
N LYS A 219 -3.93 -14.27 -6.37
CA LYS A 219 -5.28 -14.20 -6.88
C LYS A 219 -5.74 -12.75 -7.04
N GLN A 220 -6.11 -12.40 -8.26
CA GLN A 220 -6.77 -11.13 -8.53
C GLN A 220 -8.23 -11.19 -8.10
N ILE A 221 -8.71 -10.14 -7.47
CA ILE A 221 -10.10 -9.99 -7.05
C ILE A 221 -10.75 -8.85 -7.81
N GLU A 222 -11.94 -9.10 -8.30
CA GLU A 222 -12.89 -8.11 -8.78
C GLU A 222 -13.94 -7.85 -7.66
N PRO A 223 -14.44 -6.62 -7.49
CA PRO A 223 -14.22 -5.44 -8.32
C PRO A 223 -12.88 -4.75 -8.07
N GLN A 224 -12.50 -3.88 -9.00
CA GLN A 224 -11.32 -3.04 -8.85
C GLN A 224 -11.56 -1.97 -7.78
N TYR A 225 -10.71 -1.93 -6.76
CA TYR A 225 -10.88 -1.08 -5.57
C TYR A 225 -10.23 0.29 -5.68
N GLY A 226 -10.13 0.93 -6.78
CA GLY A 226 -9.77 2.33 -6.74
C GLY A 226 -8.52 2.74 -7.50
N GLU A 227 -8.29 4.03 -7.53
CA GLU A 227 -7.19 4.71 -8.20
C GLU A 227 -6.30 5.43 -7.21
N THR A 228 -5.01 5.57 -7.54
CA THR A 228 -4.15 6.50 -6.80
C THR A 228 -4.49 7.93 -7.15
N LEU A 229 -4.72 8.76 -6.15
CA LEU A 229 -4.80 10.20 -6.32
C LEU A 229 -3.43 10.75 -6.70
N TRP A 230 -3.35 11.34 -7.90
CA TRP A 230 -2.19 12.10 -8.29
C TRP A 230 -2.29 13.52 -7.72
N ARG A 231 -1.19 14.04 -7.19
CA ARG A 231 -1.07 15.39 -6.63
C ARG A 231 -1.67 16.48 -7.53
N SER A 232 -1.48 16.38 -8.84
CA SER A 232 -2.01 17.33 -9.83
C SER A 232 -3.55 17.36 -9.94
N LYS A 233 -4.25 16.33 -9.47
CA LYS A 233 -5.71 16.32 -9.45
C LYS A 233 -6.29 16.92 -8.18
N VAL A 234 -5.48 17.09 -7.14
CA VAL A 234 -5.91 17.55 -5.80
C VAL A 234 -5.47 18.98 -5.50
N GLU A 235 -4.48 19.50 -6.24
CA GLU A 235 -4.00 20.91 -6.07
C GLU A 235 -5.10 21.97 -6.29
N HIS A 236 -6.21 21.58 -6.92
CA HIS A 236 -7.37 22.44 -7.14
C HIS A 236 -8.53 22.20 -6.15
N LEU A 237 -8.37 21.24 -5.23
CA LEU A 237 -9.40 20.90 -4.25
C LEU A 237 -8.99 21.53 -2.91
N ASP A 238 -9.74 22.52 -2.47
CA ASP A 238 -9.59 23.05 -1.10
C ASP A 238 -9.97 21.95 -0.10
N PRO A 239 -9.02 21.49 0.73
CA PRO A 239 -9.29 20.44 1.72
C PRO A 239 -10.40 20.81 2.71
N ASN A 240 -10.72 22.09 2.84
CA ASN A 240 -11.77 22.55 3.75
C ASN A 240 -13.17 22.62 3.11
N ASN A 241 -13.28 22.53 1.79
CA ASN A 241 -14.55 22.79 1.11
C ASN A 241 -15.11 21.65 0.28
N ASN A 242 -14.41 20.54 0.01
CA ASN A 242 -14.78 19.74 -1.15
C ASN A 242 -14.81 18.23 -0.98
N PHE A 243 -15.13 17.71 0.20
CA PHE A 243 -15.44 16.27 0.33
C PHE A 243 -16.60 15.87 -0.58
N ASP A 244 -17.61 16.72 -0.74
CA ASP A 244 -18.77 16.43 -1.57
C ASP A 244 -18.47 16.59 -3.06
N GLU A 245 -17.59 17.51 -3.47
CA GLU A 245 -17.17 17.65 -4.87
C GLU A 245 -16.25 16.48 -5.30
N ILE A 246 -15.38 16.00 -4.39
CA ILE A 246 -14.59 14.80 -4.65
C ILE A 246 -15.52 13.58 -4.79
N ARG A 247 -16.55 13.46 -3.93
CA ARG A 247 -17.58 12.42 -4.04
C ARG A 247 -18.41 12.50 -5.32
N GLN A 248 -18.62 13.68 -5.89
CA GLN A 248 -19.38 13.86 -7.11
C GLN A 248 -18.56 13.75 -8.40
N ALA A 249 -17.23 13.96 -8.32
CA ALA A 249 -16.33 13.90 -9.47
C ALA A 249 -15.86 12.48 -9.81
N TYR A 250 -16.20 11.49 -8.98
CA TYR A 250 -15.87 10.07 -9.10
C TYR A 250 -17.07 9.17 -8.88
#